data_f0099681816c9c28012002c0eac85acc
#
_entry.id   f0099681816c9c28012002c0eac85acc
#
_cell.length_a   1.000
_cell.length_b   1.000
_cell.length_c   1.000
_cell.angle_alpha   90.00
_cell.angle_beta   90.00
_cell.angle_gamma   90.00
#
_symmetry.space_group_name_H-M   'P 1'
#
loop_
_entity.id
_entity.type
_entity.pdbx_description
1 polymer ?
#
loop_
_entity_poly.entity_id
_entity_poly.type
_entity_poly.pdbx_seq_one_letter_code
_entity_poly.pdbx_strand_id
1 'polypeptide(L)'
;MEKLTVIKVGGKIVEEESTLKQLLERFSKIEGKKVLVHGGGRSATAIATKLGIESKMVDGRRITDAETLKVVTMVYAGLVNKNIVASLQALGLNALGLTGADLDYMRSDKRPVKEVDYGFVGDVKAVNASLLADLIGKGVVPVLAPLTHDGKGNMLNTNADTIAGEAAKALSRFFDVTLVYCFEKKGVLLDENDDDSVIPEITRPLFEEYVKKGIIQGGMIPKLENSFAAINAGVSKVVITKADELGKDSGTVIR
;
A
#
# COMPACT_ATOMS: atom_id res chain seq x y z
N MET A 1 -3.14 -3.84 23.48
CA MET A 1 -3.29 -2.70 22.57
C MET A 1 -4.57 -2.87 21.75
N GLU A 2 -5.19 -1.79 21.31
CA GLU A 2 -6.36 -1.82 20.42
C GLU A 2 -5.97 -2.35 19.04
N LYS A 3 -6.84 -3.14 18.38
CA LYS A 3 -6.56 -3.72 17.06
C LYS A 3 -6.65 -2.66 15.97
N LEU A 4 -5.68 -2.65 15.07
CA LEU A 4 -5.64 -1.81 13.88
C LEU A 4 -5.34 -2.65 12.65
N THR A 5 -6.17 -2.54 11.62
CA THR A 5 -5.90 -3.16 10.32
C THR A 5 -5.46 -2.11 9.31
N VAL A 6 -4.24 -2.23 8.79
CA VAL A 6 -3.72 -1.43 7.68
C VAL A 6 -3.89 -2.23 6.40
N ILE A 7 -4.73 -1.75 5.48
CA ILE A 7 -5.05 -2.47 4.24
C ILE A 7 -4.46 -1.73 3.05
N LYS A 8 -3.59 -2.39 2.30
CA LYS A 8 -3.08 -1.88 1.02
C LYS A 8 -3.82 -2.50 -0.15
N VAL A 9 -4.31 -1.67 -1.04
CA VAL A 9 -5.07 -2.08 -2.23
C VAL A 9 -4.25 -1.85 -3.48
N GLY A 10 -4.12 -2.88 -4.32
CA GLY A 10 -3.40 -2.82 -5.60
C GLY A 10 -4.09 -1.93 -6.65
N GLY A 11 -3.31 -1.48 -7.65
CA GLY A 11 -3.78 -0.56 -8.68
C GLY A 11 -4.96 -1.07 -9.50
N LYS A 12 -4.97 -2.35 -9.90
CA LYS A 12 -6.05 -2.92 -10.71
C LYS A 12 -7.41 -2.90 -9.98
N ILE A 13 -7.41 -3.19 -8.68
CA ILE A 13 -8.61 -3.15 -7.85
C ILE A 13 -9.18 -1.72 -7.77
N VAL A 14 -8.28 -0.74 -7.69
CA VAL A 14 -8.66 0.70 -7.58
C VAL A 14 -9.25 1.23 -8.90
N GLU A 15 -8.91 0.63 -10.03
CA GLU A 15 -9.30 1.10 -11.36
C GLU A 15 -10.61 0.51 -11.86
N GLU A 16 -10.98 -0.66 -11.36
CA GLU A 16 -12.24 -1.31 -11.70
C GLU A 16 -13.31 -0.90 -10.67
N GLU A 17 -14.24 -0.05 -11.09
CA GLU A 17 -15.24 0.56 -10.20
C GLU A 17 -16.04 -0.47 -9.40
N SER A 18 -16.46 -1.57 -10.03
CA SER A 18 -17.23 -2.64 -9.38
C SER A 18 -16.41 -3.34 -8.29
N THR A 19 -15.16 -3.66 -8.59
CA THR A 19 -14.23 -4.33 -7.67
C THR A 19 -13.85 -3.42 -6.51
N LEU A 20 -13.60 -2.13 -6.79
CA LEU A 20 -13.32 -1.14 -5.76
C LEU A 20 -14.52 -0.97 -4.82
N LYS A 21 -15.75 -0.83 -5.37
CA LYS A 21 -16.96 -0.71 -4.57
C LYS A 21 -17.15 -1.89 -3.63
N GLN A 22 -17.03 -3.12 -4.13
CA GLN A 22 -17.14 -4.33 -3.31
C GLN A 22 -16.06 -4.39 -2.21
N LEU A 23 -14.82 -4.01 -2.53
CA LEU A 23 -13.75 -3.94 -1.55
C LEU A 23 -14.05 -2.91 -0.46
N LEU A 24 -14.52 -1.71 -0.81
CA LEU A 24 -14.83 -0.67 0.16
C LEU A 24 -16.02 -1.05 1.06
N GLU A 25 -17.03 -1.76 0.53
CA GLU A 25 -18.11 -2.34 1.32
C GLU A 25 -17.61 -3.38 2.32
N ARG A 26 -16.63 -4.24 1.94
CA ARG A 26 -15.98 -5.19 2.85
C ARG A 26 -15.11 -4.46 3.88
N PHE A 27 -14.31 -3.49 3.42
CA PHE A 27 -13.49 -2.66 4.28
C PHE A 27 -14.33 -1.94 5.35
N SER A 28 -15.51 -1.45 5.00
CA SER A 28 -16.40 -0.78 5.97
C SER A 28 -16.84 -1.70 7.11
N LYS A 29 -16.97 -3.01 6.84
CA LYS A 29 -17.41 -4.03 7.81
C LYS A 29 -16.29 -4.61 8.67
N ILE A 30 -15.01 -4.29 8.39
CA ILE A 30 -13.90 -4.73 9.26
C ILE A 30 -14.08 -4.09 10.63
N GLU A 31 -14.04 -4.89 11.67
CA GLU A 31 -14.13 -4.42 13.05
C GLU A 31 -12.84 -3.73 13.50
N GLY A 32 -12.97 -2.82 14.47
CA GLY A 32 -11.84 -2.07 15.03
C GLY A 32 -11.36 -0.92 14.17
N LYS A 33 -10.17 -0.43 14.50
CA LYS A 33 -9.51 0.67 13.78
C LYS A 33 -8.97 0.20 12.45
N LYS A 34 -8.98 1.09 11.45
CA LYS A 34 -8.52 0.73 10.10
C LYS A 34 -7.91 1.90 9.36
N VAL A 35 -6.95 1.60 8.48
CA VAL A 35 -6.28 2.53 7.56
C VAL A 35 -6.32 1.90 6.18
N LEU A 36 -6.62 2.70 5.15
CA LEU A 36 -6.56 2.27 3.76
C LEU A 36 -5.35 2.91 3.07
N VAL A 37 -4.58 2.13 2.34
CA VAL A 37 -3.49 2.61 1.46
C VAL A 37 -3.82 2.18 0.05
N HIS A 38 -3.89 3.13 -0.88
CA HIS A 38 -4.24 2.81 -2.26
C HIS A 38 -3.07 2.94 -3.23
N GLY A 39 -3.15 2.22 -4.34
CA GLY A 39 -2.32 2.46 -5.52
C GLY A 39 -2.97 3.46 -6.48
N GLY A 40 -2.67 3.34 -7.78
CA GLY A 40 -3.22 4.21 -8.82
C GLY A 40 -2.32 4.30 -10.05
N GLY A 41 -1.29 3.43 -10.12
CA GLY A 41 -0.26 3.50 -11.16
C GLY A 41 -0.79 3.38 -12.58
N ARG A 42 -1.78 2.53 -12.83
CA ARG A 42 -2.40 2.37 -14.16
C ARG A 42 -3.24 3.60 -14.51
N SER A 43 -4.04 4.11 -13.58
CA SER A 43 -4.79 5.36 -13.78
C SER A 43 -3.86 6.52 -14.11
N ALA A 44 -2.71 6.63 -13.40
CA ALA A 44 -1.70 7.63 -13.72
C ALA A 44 -1.10 7.43 -15.13
N THR A 45 -0.81 6.18 -15.53
CA THR A 45 -0.35 5.88 -16.90
C THR A 45 -1.39 6.29 -17.93
N ALA A 46 -2.65 5.93 -17.73
CA ALA A 46 -3.73 6.25 -18.66
C ALA A 46 -3.92 7.78 -18.83
N ILE A 47 -3.84 8.54 -17.72
CA ILE A 47 -3.92 10.01 -17.78
C ILE A 47 -2.66 10.60 -18.42
N ALA A 48 -1.46 10.12 -18.07
CA ALA A 48 -0.21 10.56 -18.70
C ALA A 48 -0.26 10.39 -20.23
N THR A 49 -0.70 9.21 -20.71
CA THR A 49 -0.85 8.94 -22.14
C THR A 49 -1.82 9.91 -22.81
N LYS A 50 -2.97 10.22 -22.18
CA LYS A 50 -3.93 11.22 -22.70
C LYS A 50 -3.34 12.63 -22.78
N LEU A 51 -2.37 12.95 -21.93
CA LEU A 51 -1.66 14.23 -21.90
C LEU A 51 -0.41 14.24 -22.78
N GLY A 52 -0.11 13.15 -23.51
CA GLY A 52 1.09 13.02 -24.34
C GLY A 52 2.39 12.81 -23.54
N ILE A 53 2.29 12.41 -22.27
CA ILE A 53 3.44 12.16 -21.38
C ILE A 53 3.73 10.68 -21.38
N GLU A 54 4.96 10.31 -21.76
CA GLU A 54 5.42 8.91 -21.76
C GLU A 54 5.70 8.42 -20.33
N SER A 55 5.12 7.29 -19.96
CA SER A 55 5.38 6.64 -18.68
C SER A 55 6.49 5.59 -18.81
N LYS A 56 7.62 5.81 -18.16
CA LYS A 56 8.75 4.88 -18.13
C LYS A 56 8.79 4.10 -16.83
N MET A 57 8.98 2.78 -16.94
CA MET A 57 9.04 1.86 -15.80
C MET A 57 10.34 1.08 -15.83
N VAL A 58 11.01 0.94 -14.68
CA VAL A 58 12.18 0.09 -14.49
C VAL A 58 11.97 -0.72 -13.23
N ASP A 59 12.10 -2.03 -13.31
CA ASP A 59 11.91 -2.98 -12.20
C ASP A 59 10.58 -2.76 -11.44
N GLY A 60 9.49 -2.52 -12.19
CA GLY A 60 8.17 -2.26 -11.63
C GLY A 60 8.02 -0.90 -10.94
N ARG A 61 9.00 0.00 -11.04
CA ARG A 61 8.99 1.35 -10.47
C ARG A 61 8.94 2.40 -11.57
N ARG A 62 8.13 3.43 -11.35
CA ARG A 62 7.96 4.54 -12.29
C ARG A 62 9.13 5.50 -12.19
N ILE A 63 9.80 5.76 -13.32
CA ILE A 63 10.66 6.94 -13.46
C ILE A 63 9.74 8.15 -13.40
N THR A 64 10.03 9.07 -12.51
CA THR A 64 9.16 10.20 -12.20
C THR A 64 9.91 11.50 -12.44
N ASP A 65 9.88 11.99 -13.67
CA ASP A 65 10.33 13.35 -14.00
C ASP A 65 9.30 14.40 -13.52
N ALA A 66 9.56 15.67 -13.78
CA ALA A 66 8.72 16.76 -13.30
C ALA A 66 7.28 16.69 -13.85
N GLU A 67 7.10 16.33 -15.13
CA GLU A 67 5.77 16.22 -15.74
C GLU A 67 5.03 14.97 -15.22
N THR A 68 5.72 13.87 -15.10
CA THR A 68 5.17 12.66 -14.49
C THR A 68 4.78 12.90 -13.02
N LEU A 69 5.57 13.69 -12.26
CA LEU A 69 5.23 14.03 -10.88
C LEU A 69 3.92 14.81 -10.79
N LYS A 70 3.68 15.77 -11.70
CA LYS A 70 2.40 16.50 -11.76
C LYS A 70 1.23 15.53 -11.98
N VAL A 71 1.37 14.60 -12.93
CA VAL A 71 0.34 13.60 -13.23
C VAL A 71 0.06 12.71 -12.03
N VAL A 72 1.09 12.13 -11.40
CA VAL A 72 0.87 11.24 -10.25
C VAL A 72 0.31 11.99 -9.06
N THR A 73 0.67 13.26 -8.87
CA THR A 73 0.10 14.10 -7.81
C THR A 73 -1.40 14.35 -8.06
N MET A 74 -1.79 14.76 -9.26
CA MET A 74 -3.20 14.94 -9.61
C MET A 74 -4.01 13.65 -9.46
N VAL A 75 -3.46 12.55 -9.97
CA VAL A 75 -4.17 11.26 -10.00
C VAL A 75 -4.24 10.63 -8.61
N TYR A 76 -3.12 10.54 -7.89
CA TYR A 76 -3.10 9.84 -6.60
C TYR A 76 -3.77 10.67 -5.50
N ALA A 77 -3.37 11.94 -5.31
CA ALA A 77 -3.91 12.76 -4.24
C ALA A 77 -5.31 13.30 -4.54
N GLY A 78 -5.61 13.56 -5.81
CA GLY A 78 -6.90 14.07 -6.25
C GLY A 78 -7.87 12.95 -6.63
N LEU A 79 -7.75 12.46 -7.88
CA LEU A 79 -8.75 11.60 -8.48
C LEU A 79 -9.01 10.31 -7.67
N VAL A 80 -7.97 9.51 -7.43
CA VAL A 80 -8.12 8.21 -6.76
C VAL A 80 -8.47 8.39 -5.29
N ASN A 81 -7.68 9.19 -4.58
CA ASN A 81 -7.83 9.38 -3.14
C ASN A 81 -9.20 9.93 -2.79
N LYS A 82 -9.65 11.00 -3.45
CA LYS A 82 -10.91 11.66 -3.11
C LYS A 82 -12.15 10.86 -3.52
N ASN A 83 -12.07 10.07 -4.60
CA ASN A 83 -13.16 9.15 -4.94
C ASN A 83 -13.31 8.03 -3.90
N ILE A 84 -12.19 7.48 -3.39
CA ILE A 84 -12.22 6.52 -2.29
C ILE A 84 -12.81 7.15 -1.02
N VAL A 85 -12.36 8.36 -0.66
CA VAL A 85 -12.89 9.08 0.51
C VAL A 85 -14.39 9.31 0.38
N ALA A 86 -14.87 9.80 -0.77
CA ALA A 86 -16.29 10.03 -1.00
C ALA A 86 -17.11 8.73 -0.87
N SER A 87 -16.60 7.62 -1.42
CA SER A 87 -17.24 6.31 -1.32
C SER A 87 -17.30 5.80 0.12
N LEU A 88 -16.22 5.99 0.91
CA LEU A 88 -16.20 5.60 2.32
C LEU A 88 -17.12 6.47 3.18
N GLN A 89 -17.21 7.76 2.89
CA GLN A 89 -18.19 8.64 3.55
C GLN A 89 -19.63 8.18 3.28
N ALA A 90 -19.94 7.78 2.05
CA ALA A 90 -21.26 7.21 1.72
C ALA A 90 -21.55 5.90 2.46
N LEU A 91 -20.53 5.16 2.89
CA LEU A 91 -20.63 3.97 3.72
C LEU A 91 -20.63 4.28 5.25
N GLY A 92 -20.69 5.55 5.63
CA GLY A 92 -20.76 5.99 7.02
C GLY A 92 -19.41 6.02 7.76
N LEU A 93 -18.28 5.91 7.04
CA LEU A 93 -16.96 6.01 7.64
C LEU A 93 -16.44 7.45 7.57
N ASN A 94 -15.91 7.97 8.68
CA ASN A 94 -15.29 9.30 8.72
C ASN A 94 -13.89 9.25 8.08
N ALA A 95 -13.84 9.15 6.76
CA ALA A 95 -12.60 8.97 6.00
C ALA A 95 -11.88 10.30 5.73
N LEU A 96 -10.55 10.32 5.85
CA LEU A 96 -9.68 11.45 5.56
C LEU A 96 -8.56 11.02 4.60
N GLY A 97 -8.55 11.61 3.41
CA GLY A 97 -7.50 11.35 2.42
C GLY A 97 -6.26 12.20 2.68
N LEU A 98 -5.09 11.53 2.73
CA LEU A 98 -3.81 12.14 3.04
C LEU A 98 -2.74 11.72 2.03
N THR A 99 -1.84 12.67 1.71
CA THR A 99 -0.49 12.44 1.20
C THR A 99 0.51 12.59 2.33
N GLY A 100 1.73 12.16 2.20
CA GLY A 100 2.77 12.35 3.23
C GLY A 100 3.02 13.81 3.60
N ALA A 101 2.69 14.75 2.69
CA ALA A 101 2.83 16.19 2.93
C ALA A 101 1.75 16.74 3.88
N ASP A 102 0.56 16.12 3.90
CA ASP A 102 -0.52 16.55 4.78
C ASP A 102 -0.11 16.29 6.22
N LEU A 103 -0.15 17.33 7.04
CA LEU A 103 0.27 17.30 8.44
C LEU A 103 1.70 16.77 8.66
N ASP A 104 2.53 16.75 7.60
CA ASP A 104 3.90 16.22 7.66
C ASP A 104 3.95 14.78 8.22
N TYR A 105 2.95 13.95 7.84
CA TYR A 105 2.86 12.62 8.45
C TYR A 105 3.91 11.65 7.92
N MET A 106 4.45 11.85 6.67
CA MET A 106 5.45 10.94 6.11
C MET A 106 6.46 11.67 5.23
N ARG A 107 7.69 11.75 5.69
CA ARG A 107 8.83 12.31 4.97
C ARG A 107 9.66 11.25 4.26
N SER A 108 10.22 11.64 3.12
CA SER A 108 11.15 10.82 2.34
C SER A 108 12.38 11.63 1.96
N ASP A 109 13.50 10.94 1.81
CA ASP A 109 14.62 11.47 1.04
C ASP A 109 14.38 11.17 -0.45
N LYS A 110 14.75 12.10 -1.33
CA LYS A 110 14.78 11.82 -2.77
C LYS A 110 15.75 10.66 -3.01
N ARG A 111 15.29 9.63 -3.74
CA ARG A 111 16.13 8.48 -4.05
C ARG A 111 17.43 8.89 -4.73
N PRO A 112 18.59 8.47 -4.22
CA PRO A 112 19.87 8.78 -4.85
C PRO A 112 19.98 8.12 -6.22
N VAL A 113 20.59 8.84 -7.16
CA VAL A 113 20.91 8.29 -8.48
C VAL A 113 21.98 7.21 -8.33
N LYS A 114 21.72 6.03 -8.91
CA LYS A 114 22.66 4.92 -9.03
C LYS A 114 22.79 4.53 -10.52
N GLU A 115 22.53 3.28 -10.86
CA GLU A 115 22.46 2.83 -12.25
C GLU A 115 21.29 3.45 -13.01
N VAL A 116 20.19 3.76 -12.30
CA VAL A 116 18.99 4.40 -12.84
C VAL A 116 18.68 5.67 -12.05
N ASP A 117 18.42 6.76 -12.76
CA ASP A 117 17.82 7.96 -12.17
C ASP A 117 16.30 7.81 -12.19
N TYR A 118 15.71 7.58 -11.02
CA TYR A 118 14.26 7.49 -10.87
C TYR A 118 13.55 8.86 -10.78
N GLY A 119 14.30 9.97 -10.75
CA GLY A 119 13.77 11.33 -10.67
C GLY A 119 13.18 11.65 -9.29
N PHE A 120 11.95 12.13 -9.26
CA PHE A 120 11.24 12.52 -8.02
C PHE A 120 10.60 11.33 -7.31
N VAL A 121 11.40 10.32 -6.99
CA VAL A 121 11.00 9.15 -6.21
C VAL A 121 11.50 9.29 -4.77
N GLY A 122 10.65 8.98 -3.80
CA GLY A 122 10.94 9.06 -2.37
C GLY A 122 11.25 7.71 -1.73
N ASP A 123 12.30 7.69 -0.90
CA ASP A 123 12.59 6.62 0.05
C ASP A 123 12.21 7.11 1.44
N VAL A 124 11.25 6.45 2.09
CA VAL A 124 10.66 6.90 3.37
C VAL A 124 11.73 6.98 4.46
N LYS A 125 11.74 8.11 5.17
CA LYS A 125 12.71 8.41 6.22
C LYS A 125 12.08 8.51 7.61
N ALA A 126 10.90 9.09 7.67
CA ALA A 126 10.21 9.30 8.93
C ALA A 126 8.69 9.26 8.75
N VAL A 127 8.01 8.73 9.76
CA VAL A 127 6.55 8.71 9.87
C VAL A 127 6.15 9.32 11.21
N ASN A 128 5.30 10.34 11.20
CA ASN A 128 4.71 10.92 12.40
C ASN A 128 3.53 10.04 12.88
N ALA A 129 3.89 8.93 13.52
CA ALA A 129 2.93 7.92 13.94
C ALA A 129 1.99 8.41 15.04
N SER A 130 2.42 9.31 15.93
CA SER A 130 1.55 9.87 16.97
C SER A 130 0.40 10.65 16.38
N LEU A 131 0.65 11.46 15.36
CA LEU A 131 -0.40 12.20 14.66
C LEU A 131 -1.42 11.27 13.99
N LEU A 132 -0.95 10.24 13.28
CA LEU A 132 -1.87 9.24 12.70
C LEU A 132 -2.66 8.51 13.78
N ALA A 133 -2.03 8.15 14.89
CA ALA A 133 -2.68 7.49 16.02
C ALA A 133 -3.76 8.38 16.66
N ASP A 134 -3.50 9.67 16.80
CA ASP A 134 -4.48 10.65 17.31
C ASP A 134 -5.71 10.76 16.40
N LEU A 135 -5.51 10.82 15.09
CA LEU A 135 -6.60 10.83 14.11
C LEU A 135 -7.44 9.54 14.20
N ILE A 136 -6.77 8.39 14.23
CA ILE A 136 -7.40 7.07 14.34
C ILE A 136 -8.17 6.97 15.68
N GLY A 137 -7.58 7.45 16.78
CA GLY A 137 -8.20 7.48 18.10
C GLY A 137 -9.48 8.32 18.13
N LYS A 138 -9.56 9.38 17.34
CA LYS A 138 -10.75 10.22 17.17
C LYS A 138 -11.79 9.66 16.19
N GLY A 139 -11.62 8.42 15.72
CA GLY A 139 -12.55 7.77 14.80
C GLY A 139 -12.39 8.17 13.33
N VAL A 140 -11.29 8.83 12.98
CA VAL A 140 -10.95 9.10 11.57
C VAL A 140 -10.36 7.85 10.94
N VAL A 141 -10.75 7.57 9.70
CA VAL A 141 -10.18 6.50 8.86
C VAL A 141 -9.24 7.14 7.83
N PRO A 142 -7.91 7.07 8.05
CA PRO A 142 -6.95 7.60 7.07
C PRO A 142 -6.97 6.79 5.76
N VAL A 143 -6.96 7.52 4.64
CA VAL A 143 -6.80 6.98 3.28
C VAL A 143 -5.52 7.55 2.70
N LEU A 144 -4.46 6.74 2.66
CA LEU A 144 -3.11 7.18 2.36
C LEU A 144 -2.79 7.01 0.87
N ALA A 145 -2.42 8.09 0.21
CA ALA A 145 -1.96 8.11 -1.16
C ALA A 145 -0.45 7.82 -1.25
N PRO A 146 0.05 7.23 -2.37
CA PRO A 146 1.46 6.88 -2.53
C PRO A 146 2.32 8.11 -2.92
N LEU A 147 2.24 9.15 -2.12
CA LEU A 147 2.98 10.40 -2.25
C LEU A 147 3.54 10.82 -0.90
N THR A 148 4.81 11.21 -0.90
CA THR A 148 5.52 11.77 0.26
C THR A 148 6.09 13.14 -0.08
N HIS A 149 6.85 13.72 0.83
CA HIS A 149 7.56 14.98 0.58
C HIS A 149 8.94 14.96 1.24
N ASP A 150 9.82 15.88 0.83
CA ASP A 150 11.20 15.94 1.32
C ASP A 150 11.41 16.92 2.50
N GLY A 151 10.35 17.57 2.96
CA GLY A 151 10.43 18.63 3.98
C GLY A 151 11.04 19.94 3.47
N LYS A 152 11.32 20.05 2.17
CA LYS A 152 11.91 21.23 1.52
C LYS A 152 10.99 21.84 0.46
N GLY A 153 9.73 21.41 0.42
CA GLY A 153 8.71 21.91 -0.52
C GLY A 153 8.53 21.04 -1.78
N ASN A 154 9.21 19.89 -1.90
CA ASN A 154 9.04 19.03 -3.05
C ASN A 154 8.23 17.79 -2.69
N MET A 155 7.28 17.44 -3.57
CA MET A 155 6.56 16.16 -3.53
C MET A 155 7.42 15.05 -4.13
N LEU A 156 7.23 13.82 -3.63
CA LEU A 156 7.92 12.63 -4.10
C LEU A 156 6.92 11.49 -4.32
N ASN A 157 7.05 10.83 -5.47
CA ASN A 157 6.32 9.59 -5.76
C ASN A 157 6.90 8.45 -4.95
N THR A 158 6.07 7.72 -4.21
CA THR A 158 6.51 6.63 -3.34
C THR A 158 5.68 5.38 -3.63
N ASN A 159 6.29 4.21 -3.52
CA ASN A 159 5.58 2.95 -3.74
C ASN A 159 4.52 2.73 -2.65
N ALA A 160 3.30 2.34 -3.06
CA ALA A 160 2.18 2.16 -2.13
C ALA A 160 2.41 1.00 -1.11
N ASP A 161 3.14 -0.06 -1.49
CA ASP A 161 3.50 -1.12 -0.54
C ASP A 161 4.48 -0.59 0.52
N THR A 162 5.38 0.32 0.13
CA THR A 162 6.28 1.03 1.06
C THR A 162 5.48 1.92 2.01
N ILE A 163 4.54 2.74 1.51
CA ILE A 163 3.66 3.56 2.36
C ILE A 163 2.93 2.70 3.40
N ALA A 164 2.35 1.58 2.97
CA ALA A 164 1.61 0.69 3.85
C ALA A 164 2.52 0.04 4.92
N GLY A 165 3.68 -0.46 4.50
CA GLY A 165 4.64 -1.08 5.41
C GLY A 165 5.18 -0.08 6.44
N GLU A 166 5.58 1.12 6.01
CA GLU A 166 6.12 2.14 6.92
C GLU A 166 5.05 2.69 7.87
N ALA A 167 3.82 2.90 7.39
CA ALA A 167 2.70 3.28 8.26
C ALA A 167 2.39 2.19 9.29
N ALA A 168 2.33 0.91 8.87
CA ALA A 168 2.07 -0.22 9.77
C ALA A 168 3.16 -0.35 10.85
N LYS A 169 4.45 -0.29 10.49
CA LYS A 169 5.58 -0.31 11.43
C LYS A 169 5.51 0.84 12.44
N ALA A 170 5.23 2.05 11.95
CA ALA A 170 5.18 3.22 12.82
C ALA A 170 3.99 3.15 13.80
N LEU A 171 2.83 2.66 13.35
CA LEU A 171 1.61 2.52 14.13
C LEU A 171 1.65 1.32 15.11
N SER A 172 2.53 0.33 14.91
CA SER A 172 2.67 -0.82 15.82
C SER A 172 3.11 -0.45 17.23
N ARG A 173 3.63 0.77 17.41
CA ARG A 173 3.94 1.34 18.73
C ARG A 173 2.69 1.74 19.53
N PHE A 174 1.56 1.93 18.87
CA PHE A 174 0.30 2.42 19.45
C PHE A 174 -0.82 1.38 19.42
N PHE A 175 -0.76 0.45 18.46
CA PHE A 175 -1.80 -0.53 18.18
C PHE A 175 -1.24 -1.94 17.99
N ASP A 176 -2.12 -2.93 18.13
CA ASP A 176 -1.89 -4.30 17.66
C ASP A 176 -2.20 -4.33 16.14
N VAL A 177 -1.15 -4.21 15.31
CA VAL A 177 -1.29 -3.97 13.88
C VAL A 177 -1.28 -5.26 13.08
N THR A 178 -2.33 -5.45 12.27
CA THR A 178 -2.35 -6.39 11.15
C THR A 178 -2.17 -5.61 9.84
N LEU A 179 -1.16 -5.94 9.04
CA LEU A 179 -0.97 -5.40 7.69
C LEU A 179 -1.55 -6.36 6.66
N VAL A 180 -2.48 -5.90 5.83
CA VAL A 180 -3.13 -6.71 4.79
C VAL A 180 -2.78 -6.17 3.42
N TYR A 181 -2.20 -7.01 2.57
CA TYR A 181 -2.00 -6.73 1.16
C TYR A 181 -3.10 -7.39 0.34
N CYS A 182 -3.97 -6.59 -0.28
CA CYS A 182 -5.00 -7.05 -1.20
C CYS A 182 -4.48 -7.05 -2.64
N PHE A 183 -4.54 -8.21 -3.27
CA PHE A 183 -4.10 -8.46 -4.64
C PHE A 183 -5.18 -9.14 -5.49
N GLU A 184 -4.78 -9.62 -6.67
CA GLU A 184 -5.60 -10.37 -7.61
C GLU A 184 -5.64 -11.87 -7.28
N LYS A 185 -4.62 -12.40 -6.60
CA LYS A 185 -4.50 -13.79 -6.19
C LYS A 185 -4.98 -14.01 -4.75
N LYS A 186 -5.47 -15.20 -4.44
CA LYS A 186 -6.00 -15.56 -3.12
C LYS A 186 -4.95 -15.51 -2.00
N GLY A 187 -3.67 -15.58 -2.35
CA GLY A 187 -2.53 -15.59 -1.44
C GLY A 187 -1.22 -15.81 -2.20
N VAL A 188 -0.19 -16.27 -1.51
CA VAL A 188 1.01 -16.84 -2.13
C VAL A 188 0.68 -18.27 -2.55
N LEU A 189 0.87 -18.59 -3.82
CA LEU A 189 0.52 -19.88 -4.39
C LEU A 189 1.74 -20.80 -4.43
N LEU A 190 1.52 -22.10 -4.21
CA LEU A 190 2.53 -23.14 -4.40
C LEU A 190 2.78 -23.37 -5.90
N ASP A 191 1.71 -23.31 -6.71
CA ASP A 191 1.74 -23.33 -8.17
C ASP A 191 1.02 -22.09 -8.69
N GLU A 192 1.72 -21.25 -9.45
CA GLU A 192 1.19 -19.99 -9.98
C GLU A 192 -0.03 -20.17 -10.90
N ASN A 193 -0.19 -21.36 -11.49
CA ASN A 193 -1.29 -21.71 -12.39
C ASN A 193 -2.50 -22.34 -11.65
N ASP A 194 -2.37 -22.66 -10.37
CA ASP A 194 -3.43 -23.21 -9.54
C ASP A 194 -3.82 -22.21 -8.44
N ASP A 195 -4.92 -21.49 -8.64
CA ASP A 195 -5.45 -20.50 -7.70
C ASP A 195 -5.90 -21.11 -6.36
N ASP A 196 -6.05 -22.42 -6.24
CA ASP A 196 -6.42 -23.12 -5.01
C ASP A 196 -5.19 -23.63 -4.24
N SER A 197 -3.98 -23.55 -4.81
CA SER A 197 -2.72 -23.94 -4.18
C SER A 197 -2.17 -22.92 -3.17
N VAL A 198 -3.05 -22.23 -2.44
CA VAL A 198 -2.66 -21.19 -1.47
C VAL A 198 -1.83 -21.79 -0.34
N ILE A 199 -0.66 -21.19 -0.08
CA ILE A 199 0.15 -21.49 1.09
C ILE A 199 -0.45 -20.73 2.28
N PRO A 200 -1.01 -21.42 3.29
CA PRO A 200 -1.76 -20.74 4.34
C PRO A 200 -0.86 -19.91 5.27
N GLU A 201 0.36 -20.35 5.51
CA GLU A 201 1.32 -19.68 6.38
C GLU A 201 2.74 -19.76 5.82
N ILE A 202 3.49 -18.66 5.90
CA ILE A 202 4.91 -18.59 5.51
C ILE A 202 5.71 -18.01 6.68
N THR A 203 6.60 -18.85 7.23
CA THR A 203 7.63 -18.45 8.17
C THR A 203 8.94 -18.11 7.44
N ARG A 204 9.89 -17.44 8.09
CA ARG A 204 11.18 -17.11 7.49
C ARG A 204 11.94 -18.33 6.92
N PRO A 205 12.07 -19.47 7.62
CA PRO A 205 12.70 -20.66 7.05
C PRO A 205 11.97 -21.21 5.84
N LEU A 206 10.64 -21.23 5.85
CA LEU A 206 9.82 -21.72 4.73
C LEU A 206 9.95 -20.81 3.50
N PHE A 207 10.00 -19.49 3.71
CA PHE A 207 10.27 -18.53 2.65
C PHE A 207 11.60 -18.80 1.95
N GLU A 208 12.69 -18.98 2.73
CA GLU A 208 14.03 -19.27 2.19
C GLU A 208 14.06 -20.59 1.42
N GLU A 209 13.34 -21.61 1.90
CA GLU A 209 13.18 -22.89 1.21
C GLU A 209 12.45 -22.72 -0.13
N TYR A 210 11.34 -21.99 -0.14
CA TYR A 210 10.52 -21.79 -1.34
C TYR A 210 11.22 -20.90 -2.39
N VAL A 211 12.03 -19.95 -1.96
CA VAL A 211 12.91 -19.18 -2.88
C VAL A 211 13.95 -20.12 -3.53
N LYS A 212 14.60 -20.99 -2.75
CA LYS A 212 15.58 -21.97 -3.28
C LYS A 212 14.94 -22.96 -4.25
N LYS A 213 13.70 -23.36 -4.01
CA LYS A 213 12.93 -24.27 -4.88
C LYS A 213 12.34 -23.58 -6.11
N GLY A 214 12.45 -22.25 -6.23
CA GLY A 214 11.88 -21.47 -7.32
C GLY A 214 10.34 -21.38 -7.27
N ILE A 215 9.72 -21.69 -6.14
CA ILE A 215 8.26 -21.53 -5.92
C ILE A 215 7.95 -20.04 -5.73
N ILE A 216 8.74 -19.33 -4.91
CA ILE A 216 8.62 -17.90 -4.71
C ILE A 216 9.66 -17.19 -5.58
N GLN A 217 9.21 -16.37 -6.53
CA GLN A 217 10.06 -15.74 -7.52
C GLN A 217 9.69 -14.26 -7.76
N GLY A 218 10.56 -13.56 -8.48
CA GLY A 218 10.29 -12.23 -9.02
C GLY A 218 9.84 -11.22 -7.98
N GLY A 219 8.78 -10.48 -8.27
CA GLY A 219 8.24 -9.42 -7.41
C GLY A 219 7.66 -9.89 -6.08
N MET A 220 7.41 -11.21 -5.90
CA MET A 220 6.94 -11.75 -4.63
C MET A 220 8.05 -11.77 -3.57
N ILE A 221 9.31 -11.98 -3.97
CA ILE A 221 10.46 -11.99 -3.04
C ILE A 221 10.56 -10.67 -2.26
N PRO A 222 10.71 -9.49 -2.88
CA PRO A 222 10.82 -8.24 -2.14
C PRO A 222 9.56 -7.92 -1.32
N LYS A 223 8.40 -8.42 -1.72
CA LYS A 223 7.15 -8.25 -0.96
C LYS A 223 7.16 -9.03 0.34
N LEU A 224 7.59 -10.29 0.31
CA LEU A 224 7.72 -11.12 1.52
C LEU A 224 8.85 -10.62 2.43
N GLU A 225 9.98 -10.18 1.86
CA GLU A 225 11.06 -9.53 2.62
C GLU A 225 10.55 -8.29 3.37
N ASN A 226 9.78 -7.43 2.72
CA ASN A 226 9.16 -6.27 3.35
C ASN A 226 8.14 -6.67 4.43
N SER A 227 7.43 -7.80 4.24
CA SER A 227 6.50 -8.35 5.22
C SER A 227 7.22 -8.81 6.49
N PHE A 228 8.32 -9.56 6.34
CA PHE A 228 9.17 -9.95 7.49
C PHE A 228 9.81 -8.74 8.17
N ALA A 229 10.26 -7.74 7.40
CA ALA A 229 10.78 -6.50 7.98
C ALA A 229 9.71 -5.74 8.78
N ALA A 230 8.44 -5.80 8.38
CA ALA A 230 7.34 -5.20 9.13
C ALA A 230 7.09 -5.95 10.45
N ILE A 231 7.09 -7.28 10.42
CA ILE A 231 6.93 -8.13 11.62
C ILE A 231 8.07 -7.88 12.60
N ASN A 232 9.32 -7.88 12.13
CA ASN A 232 10.49 -7.59 12.97
C ASN A 232 10.46 -6.19 13.60
N ALA A 233 9.73 -5.26 12.99
CA ALA A 233 9.51 -3.91 13.51
C ALA A 233 8.29 -3.78 14.44
N GLY A 234 7.59 -4.88 14.75
CA GLY A 234 6.50 -4.92 15.73
C GLY A 234 5.08 -5.05 15.14
N VAL A 235 4.94 -5.23 13.83
CA VAL A 235 3.64 -5.59 13.22
C VAL A 235 3.31 -7.03 13.61
N SER A 236 2.11 -7.28 14.15
CA SER A 236 1.74 -8.58 14.74
C SER A 236 1.62 -9.69 13.69
N LYS A 237 1.11 -9.37 12.52
CA LYS A 237 1.07 -10.28 11.37
C LYS A 237 0.91 -9.52 10.06
N VAL A 238 1.34 -10.14 8.97
CA VAL A 238 1.04 -9.66 7.62
C VAL A 238 0.20 -10.71 6.91
N VAL A 239 -0.83 -10.27 6.20
CA VAL A 239 -1.74 -11.14 5.43
C VAL A 239 -1.68 -10.74 3.96
N ILE A 240 -1.54 -11.72 3.08
CA ILE A 240 -1.66 -11.55 1.63
C ILE A 240 -2.95 -12.24 1.21
N THR A 241 -3.90 -11.50 0.62
CA THR A 241 -5.20 -12.05 0.26
C THR A 241 -5.77 -11.39 -1.01
N LYS A 242 -6.82 -11.97 -1.56
CA LYS A 242 -7.57 -11.38 -2.66
C LYS A 242 -8.58 -10.33 -2.16
N ALA A 243 -8.88 -9.33 -2.98
CA ALA A 243 -9.77 -8.24 -2.59
C ALA A 243 -11.19 -8.72 -2.19
N ASP A 244 -11.71 -9.75 -2.87
CA ASP A 244 -13.01 -10.35 -2.58
C ASP A 244 -13.01 -11.29 -1.36
N GLU A 245 -11.83 -11.57 -0.80
CA GLU A 245 -11.63 -12.34 0.43
C GLU A 245 -11.31 -11.46 1.66
N LEU A 246 -11.22 -10.14 1.48
CA LEU A 246 -10.94 -9.21 2.57
C LEU A 246 -11.97 -9.36 3.71
N GLY A 247 -11.48 -9.53 4.94
CA GLY A 247 -12.30 -9.74 6.13
C GLY A 247 -12.68 -11.20 6.39
N LYS A 248 -12.26 -12.14 5.53
CA LYS A 248 -12.37 -13.57 5.78
C LYS A 248 -11.07 -14.13 6.36
N ASP A 249 -11.14 -15.31 6.96
CA ASP A 249 -9.95 -16.05 7.43
C ASP A 249 -9.37 -16.86 6.27
N SER A 250 -8.81 -16.14 5.29
CA SER A 250 -8.28 -16.70 4.04
C SER A 250 -7.03 -15.94 3.60
N GLY A 251 -6.27 -16.56 2.68
CA GLY A 251 -5.01 -16.00 2.19
C GLY A 251 -3.78 -16.60 2.87
N THR A 252 -2.64 -15.92 2.70
CA THR A 252 -1.36 -16.32 3.30
C THR A 252 -1.02 -15.42 4.48
N VAL A 253 -0.79 -16.03 5.62
CA VAL A 253 -0.29 -15.33 6.83
C VAL A 253 1.24 -15.41 6.84
N ILE A 254 1.91 -14.28 7.05
CA ILE A 254 3.35 -14.18 7.23
C ILE A 254 3.64 -13.94 8.71
N ARG A 255 4.57 -14.74 9.28
CA ARG A 255 4.97 -14.67 10.70
C ARG A 255 6.47 -14.83 10.87
#